data_36ed0b480f676584964244fe2d1c5b85
#
_entry.id   36ed0b480f676584964244fe2d1c5b85
#
_cell.length_a   1.000
_cell.length_b   1.000
_cell.length_c   1.000
_cell.angle_alpha   90.00
_cell.angle_beta   90.00
_cell.angle_gamma   90.00
#
_symmetry.space_group_name_H-M   'P 1'
#
loop_
_entity.id
_entity.type
_entity.pdbx_description
1 polymer ?
#
loop_
_entity_poly.entity_id
_entity_poly.type
_entity_poly.pdbx_seq_one_letter_code
_entity_poly.pdbx_strand_id
1 'polypeptide(L)'
;QYDDAERSIQNSSSNSELDAKLVELREVGRHLSERGDFESNGTDASNQTGALSRDGYRKIDDTQVLIGEPIVEMQGVNIKYGANSVLGEWKQNVSGEEKDGLHWNVHRSQRWGIFGANGSGKTTLISLVTSDHPQTYSAPVKLFQRSRLPEVGKPGITIFEIQARMGHASPEVHALFPKRLTIRRALESAWSETPITRARLDENAMKRVEACLRWFEPELNSLLKDGKASNGNLDWASNVLFGESSYSAQRVLLFLRATIRNPDIVILDEAFSGMDDLARDKCLLFLSRGESMELHYTDAGRSPVDTGKDVVVPGLQEHQALLCISHSRQEVPGCIRDWICLPEPGTGPPRFGKFDGPVELSKDRWNEIWNWP
;
A
#
# COMPACT_ATOMS: atom_id res chain seq x y z
N GLN A 1 29.49 11.66 -3.59
CA GLN A 1 29.83 10.47 -2.76
C GLN A 1 30.48 9.34 -3.58
N TYR A 2 30.13 9.17 -4.87
CA TYR A 2 30.79 8.17 -5.74
C TYR A 2 32.18 8.62 -6.17
N ASP A 3 32.35 9.89 -6.51
CA ASP A 3 33.63 10.48 -6.92
C ASP A 3 34.67 10.59 -5.77
N ASP A 4 34.19 10.69 -4.52
CA ASP A 4 35.06 10.72 -3.34
C ASP A 4 35.60 9.33 -2.98
N ALA A 5 34.84 8.28 -3.26
CA ALA A 5 35.29 6.90 -3.08
C ALA A 5 36.36 6.50 -4.10
N GLU A 6 36.26 6.94 -5.37
CA GLU A 6 37.29 6.69 -6.39
C GLU A 6 38.61 7.43 -6.09
N ARG A 7 38.54 8.65 -5.54
CA ARG A 7 39.77 9.38 -5.15
C ARG A 7 40.48 8.79 -3.93
N SER A 8 39.75 8.13 -3.04
CA SER A 8 40.33 7.43 -1.88
C SER A 8 41.07 6.15 -2.27
N ILE A 9 40.64 5.50 -3.35
CA ILE A 9 41.27 4.25 -3.86
C ILE A 9 42.53 4.54 -4.64
N GLN A 10 42.67 5.71 -5.28
CA GLN A 10 43.87 6.08 -6.06
C GLN A 10 45.07 6.49 -5.22
N ASN A 11 44.95 6.68 -3.91
CA ASN A 11 46.01 7.18 -3.02
C ASN A 11 46.65 6.12 -2.11
N SER A 12 46.32 4.82 -2.26
CA SER A 12 46.99 3.73 -1.53
C SER A 12 47.80 2.84 -2.46
N SER A 13 49.09 3.16 -2.56
CA SER A 13 50.09 2.33 -3.21
C SER A 13 50.40 1.08 -2.38
N SER A 14 49.56 0.06 -2.47
CA SER A 14 49.88 -1.37 -2.21
C SER A 14 48.60 -2.22 -2.26
N ASN A 15 48.09 -2.51 -3.43
CA ASN A 15 47.04 -3.52 -3.54
C ASN A 15 46.93 -4.09 -4.97
N SER A 16 48.04 -4.58 -5.50
CA SER A 16 48.07 -5.34 -6.78
C SER A 16 47.15 -6.58 -6.75
N GLU A 17 46.91 -7.13 -5.58
CA GLU A 17 46.00 -8.28 -5.38
C GLU A 17 44.51 -7.89 -5.36
N LEU A 18 44.19 -6.70 -4.84
CA LEU A 18 42.81 -6.17 -4.85
C LEU A 18 42.42 -5.66 -6.25
N ASP A 19 43.36 -5.06 -6.96
CA ASP A 19 43.14 -4.63 -8.35
C ASP A 19 42.95 -5.81 -9.28
N ALA A 20 43.72 -6.89 -9.09
CA ALA A 20 43.57 -8.14 -9.84
C ALA A 20 42.18 -8.79 -9.58
N LYS A 21 41.71 -8.84 -8.32
CA LYS A 21 40.37 -9.33 -7.98
C LYS A 21 39.24 -8.44 -8.51
N LEU A 22 39.44 -7.12 -8.55
CA LEU A 22 38.46 -6.19 -9.12
C LEU A 22 38.36 -6.35 -10.65
N VAL A 23 39.46 -6.60 -11.33
CA VAL A 23 39.47 -6.89 -12.77
C VAL A 23 38.75 -8.21 -13.04
N GLU A 24 39.06 -9.26 -12.26
CA GLU A 24 38.39 -10.56 -12.36
C GLU A 24 36.89 -10.47 -12.10
N LEU A 25 36.46 -9.70 -11.09
CA LEU A 25 35.04 -9.45 -10.80
C LEU A 25 34.34 -8.67 -11.93
N ARG A 26 35.04 -7.71 -12.55
CA ARG A 26 34.49 -6.98 -13.71
C ARG A 26 34.37 -7.87 -14.95
N GLU A 27 35.31 -8.77 -15.18
CA GLU A 27 35.25 -9.76 -16.27
C GLU A 27 34.13 -10.78 -16.04
N VAL A 28 33.98 -11.30 -14.82
CA VAL A 28 32.89 -12.20 -14.44
C VAL A 28 31.54 -11.46 -14.59
N GLY A 29 31.45 -10.21 -14.13
CA GLY A 29 30.25 -9.38 -14.29
C GLY A 29 29.88 -9.14 -15.75
N ARG A 30 30.87 -8.90 -16.63
CA ARG A 30 30.67 -8.75 -18.08
C ARG A 30 30.21 -10.06 -18.72
N HIS A 31 30.83 -11.19 -18.40
CA HIS A 31 30.43 -12.50 -18.91
C HIS A 31 29.05 -12.94 -18.45
N LEU A 32 28.65 -12.60 -17.22
CA LEU A 32 27.29 -12.83 -16.73
C LEU A 32 26.28 -11.92 -17.44
N SER A 33 26.64 -10.67 -17.72
CA SER A 33 25.80 -9.73 -18.49
C SER A 33 25.63 -10.17 -19.95
N GLU A 34 26.70 -10.68 -20.58
CA GLU A 34 26.68 -11.20 -21.95
C GLU A 34 25.89 -12.52 -22.08
N ARG A 35 25.79 -13.30 -21.01
CA ARG A 35 24.97 -14.52 -20.95
C ARG A 35 23.49 -14.25 -20.63
N GLY A 36 23.11 -13.03 -20.31
CA GLY A 36 21.75 -12.72 -19.91
C GLY A 36 21.37 -13.24 -18.50
N ASP A 37 22.33 -13.76 -17.73
CA ASP A 37 22.11 -14.34 -16.40
C ASP A 37 21.75 -13.28 -15.34
N PHE A 38 21.78 -11.97 -15.68
CA PHE A 38 21.22 -10.87 -14.91
C PHE A 38 19.77 -10.53 -15.26
N GLU A 39 19.21 -11.17 -16.27
CA GLU A 39 17.74 -11.23 -16.32
C GLU A 39 17.33 -12.07 -15.11
N SER A 40 16.83 -11.36 -14.08
CA SER A 40 16.23 -11.96 -12.92
C SER A 40 15.62 -13.30 -13.32
N ASN A 41 15.87 -14.37 -12.58
CA ASN A 41 15.13 -15.62 -12.64
C ASN A 41 13.64 -15.39 -12.33
N GLY A 42 12.99 -14.55 -13.14
CA GLY A 42 11.61 -14.62 -13.49
C GLY A 42 11.55 -15.71 -14.55
N THR A 43 11.60 -16.96 -14.12
CA THR A 43 11.15 -18.05 -14.94
C THR A 43 9.83 -17.63 -15.56
N ASP A 44 9.81 -17.51 -16.90
CA ASP A 44 8.60 -17.64 -17.70
C ASP A 44 8.01 -19.04 -17.42
N ALA A 45 7.41 -19.18 -16.25
CA ALA A 45 6.55 -20.30 -15.95
C ALA A 45 5.17 -20.01 -16.57
N SER A 46 5.18 -19.81 -17.88
CA SER A 46 4.01 -19.96 -18.73
C SER A 46 3.85 -21.45 -19.04
N ASN A 47 3.64 -22.26 -18.02
CA ASN A 47 2.92 -23.54 -18.17
C ASN A 47 2.83 -24.23 -16.81
N GLN A 48 1.58 -24.39 -16.37
CA GLN A 48 1.15 -25.34 -15.34
C GLN A 48 1.47 -24.99 -13.88
N THR A 49 0.39 -24.82 -13.13
CA THR A 49 0.26 -24.51 -11.70
C THR A 49 0.46 -23.02 -11.39
N GLY A 50 -0.66 -22.30 -11.19
CA GLY A 50 -0.67 -20.86 -10.99
C GLY A 50 0.34 -20.37 -9.97
N ALA A 51 1.34 -19.61 -10.45
CA ALA A 51 2.31 -18.94 -9.60
C ALA A 51 1.58 -18.09 -8.55
N LEU A 52 1.97 -18.24 -7.28
CA LEU A 52 1.46 -17.42 -6.19
C LEU A 52 2.24 -16.10 -6.17
N SER A 53 1.51 -15.00 -6.02
CA SER A 53 2.11 -13.72 -5.69
C SER A 53 2.71 -13.74 -4.27
N ARG A 54 3.51 -12.72 -3.92
CA ARG A 54 4.11 -12.59 -2.58
C ARG A 54 3.06 -12.57 -1.47
N ASP A 55 1.88 -12.07 -1.76
CA ASP A 55 0.73 -12.01 -0.84
C ASP A 55 -0.20 -13.21 -0.95
N GLY A 56 0.22 -14.28 -1.62
CA GLY A 56 -0.53 -15.53 -1.73
C GLY A 56 -1.70 -15.51 -2.71
N TYR A 57 -1.80 -14.49 -3.59
CA TYR A 57 -2.79 -14.49 -4.65
C TYR A 57 -2.33 -15.35 -5.83
N ARG A 58 -3.20 -16.25 -6.26
CA ARG A 58 -3.04 -16.98 -7.52
C ARG A 58 -3.54 -16.12 -8.69
N LYS A 59 -3.08 -16.43 -9.90
CA LYS A 59 -3.76 -16.01 -11.12
C LYS A 59 -5.21 -16.54 -11.00
N ILE A 60 -6.17 -15.63 -10.82
CA ILE A 60 -7.56 -16.01 -10.63
C ILE A 60 -8.14 -16.27 -12.02
N ASP A 61 -8.63 -17.48 -12.25
CA ASP A 61 -9.71 -17.65 -13.21
C ASP A 61 -10.85 -16.71 -12.79
N ASP A 62 -11.42 -16.01 -13.77
CA ASP A 62 -12.46 -14.98 -13.65
C ASP A 62 -13.75 -15.51 -12.98
N THR A 63 -13.64 -16.09 -11.80
CA THR A 63 -14.79 -16.33 -10.94
C THR A 63 -15.24 -14.96 -10.48
N GLN A 64 -16.36 -14.51 -11.03
CA GLN A 64 -17.04 -13.26 -10.80
C GLN A 64 -17.03 -12.91 -9.31
N VAL A 65 -16.08 -12.05 -8.89
CA VAL A 65 -16.21 -11.38 -7.60
C VAL A 65 -17.45 -10.52 -7.74
N LEU A 66 -18.49 -10.82 -6.96
CA LEU A 66 -19.70 -10.02 -6.93
C LEU A 66 -19.33 -8.60 -6.49
N ILE A 67 -19.34 -7.67 -7.44
CA ILE A 67 -19.10 -6.25 -7.18
C ILE A 67 -20.29 -5.74 -6.38
N GLY A 68 -20.02 -5.24 -5.17
CA GLY A 68 -21.06 -4.70 -4.28
C GLY A 68 -21.52 -3.29 -4.67
N GLU A 69 -22.20 -2.62 -3.74
CA GLU A 69 -22.68 -1.25 -3.91
C GLU A 69 -21.52 -0.24 -4.10
N PRO A 70 -21.77 0.90 -4.80
CA PRO A 70 -20.78 1.97 -4.89
C PRO A 70 -20.58 2.63 -3.52
N ILE A 71 -19.33 2.81 -3.12
CA ILE A 71 -18.94 3.43 -1.85
C ILE A 71 -18.15 4.72 -2.05
N VAL A 72 -17.59 4.96 -3.24
CA VAL A 72 -17.07 6.24 -3.70
C VAL A 72 -17.65 6.50 -5.08
N GLU A 73 -18.26 7.66 -5.27
CA GLU A 73 -18.82 8.09 -6.56
C GLU A 73 -18.30 9.49 -6.88
N MET A 74 -17.63 9.65 -8.00
CA MET A 74 -17.14 10.92 -8.53
C MET A 74 -17.78 11.16 -9.90
N GLN A 75 -18.48 12.28 -10.06
CA GLN A 75 -19.26 12.56 -11.27
C GLN A 75 -18.93 13.95 -11.81
N GLY A 76 -17.92 14.08 -12.66
CA GLY A 76 -17.49 15.36 -13.21
C GLY A 76 -16.65 16.18 -12.23
N VAL A 77 -15.82 15.52 -11.42
CA VAL A 77 -14.94 16.20 -10.47
C VAL A 77 -13.89 17.02 -11.20
N ASN A 78 -13.79 18.30 -10.84
CA ASN A 78 -12.79 19.24 -11.35
C ASN A 78 -12.20 20.03 -10.18
N ILE A 79 -10.88 19.95 -10.00
CA ILE A 79 -10.16 20.62 -8.91
C ILE A 79 -9.12 21.56 -9.47
N LYS A 80 -9.22 22.84 -9.07
CA LYS A 80 -8.34 23.92 -9.50
C LYS A 80 -7.77 24.70 -8.32
N TYR A 81 -6.52 25.07 -8.43
CA TYR A 81 -5.87 26.02 -7.52
C TYR A 81 -5.53 27.29 -8.28
N GLY A 82 -6.37 28.32 -8.15
CA GLY A 82 -6.30 29.53 -8.96
C GLY A 82 -6.50 29.21 -10.45
N ALA A 83 -5.53 29.53 -11.29
CA ALA A 83 -5.54 29.24 -12.71
C ALA A 83 -5.09 27.81 -13.07
N ASN A 84 -4.47 27.09 -12.11
CA ASN A 84 -3.89 25.78 -12.37
C ASN A 84 -4.92 24.67 -12.07
N SER A 85 -5.26 23.88 -13.07
CA SER A 85 -6.05 22.67 -12.89
C SER A 85 -5.16 21.51 -12.47
N VAL A 86 -5.57 20.78 -11.45
CA VAL A 86 -4.84 19.62 -10.93
C VAL A 86 -5.56 18.31 -11.26
N LEU A 87 -6.89 18.34 -11.33
CA LEU A 87 -7.69 17.16 -11.59
C LEU A 87 -8.95 17.55 -12.35
N GLY A 88 -9.28 16.85 -13.43
CA GLY A 88 -10.59 16.95 -14.07
C GLY A 88 -10.73 17.97 -15.20
N GLU A 89 -9.66 18.65 -15.64
CA GLU A 89 -9.72 19.54 -16.82
C GLU A 89 -9.60 18.77 -18.13
N TRP A 90 -10.53 17.86 -18.35
CA TRP A 90 -10.60 17.01 -19.53
C TRP A 90 -12.02 16.53 -19.82
N LYS A 91 -12.22 16.01 -21.01
CA LYS A 91 -13.40 15.23 -21.36
C LYS A 91 -13.09 13.75 -21.25
N GLN A 92 -13.92 13.02 -20.54
CA GLN A 92 -13.81 11.59 -20.33
C GLN A 92 -14.94 10.87 -21.05
N ASN A 93 -14.60 9.81 -21.80
CA ASN A 93 -15.63 8.95 -22.38
C ASN A 93 -16.21 8.05 -21.27
N VAL A 94 -17.48 8.21 -20.97
CA VAL A 94 -18.21 7.41 -19.98
C VAL A 94 -19.37 6.73 -20.69
N SER A 95 -19.26 5.42 -20.92
CA SER A 95 -20.30 4.62 -21.61
C SER A 95 -20.67 5.14 -23.02
N GLY A 96 -19.71 5.67 -23.77
CA GLY A 96 -19.90 6.19 -25.12
C GLY A 96 -20.27 7.67 -25.20
N GLU A 97 -20.45 8.37 -24.08
CA GLU A 97 -20.69 9.80 -23.99
C GLU A 97 -19.46 10.54 -23.47
N GLU A 98 -19.12 11.68 -24.09
CA GLU A 98 -18.12 12.59 -23.56
C GLU A 98 -18.70 13.42 -22.40
N LYS A 99 -18.07 13.31 -21.20
CA LYS A 99 -18.45 14.05 -20.00
C LYS A 99 -17.27 14.83 -19.48
N ASP A 100 -17.53 16.04 -18.97
CA ASP A 100 -16.48 16.89 -18.41
C ASP A 100 -16.06 16.40 -17.01
N GLY A 101 -14.76 16.48 -16.71
CA GLY A 101 -14.21 16.16 -15.41
C GLY A 101 -13.89 14.69 -15.19
N LEU A 102 -13.52 14.37 -13.95
CA LEU A 102 -13.24 12.99 -13.55
C LEU A 102 -14.55 12.27 -13.19
N HIS A 103 -14.79 11.16 -13.85
CA HIS A 103 -15.83 10.18 -13.51
C HIS A 103 -15.20 8.89 -13.05
N TRP A 104 -15.37 8.55 -11.79
CA TRP A 104 -14.80 7.36 -11.19
C TRP A 104 -15.67 6.83 -10.04
N ASN A 105 -15.96 5.54 -10.08
CA ASN A 105 -16.73 4.87 -9.05
C ASN A 105 -15.89 3.73 -8.46
N VAL A 106 -15.91 3.63 -7.13
CA VAL A 106 -15.34 2.51 -6.39
C VAL A 106 -16.46 1.76 -5.71
N HIS A 107 -16.49 0.47 -5.91
CA HIS A 107 -17.48 -0.43 -5.33
C HIS A 107 -16.88 -1.28 -4.21
N ARG A 108 -17.73 -1.82 -3.34
CA ARG A 108 -17.31 -2.86 -2.39
C ARG A 108 -16.67 -4.01 -3.15
N SER A 109 -15.74 -4.69 -2.52
CA SER A 109 -14.92 -5.77 -3.09
C SER A 109 -13.88 -5.33 -4.12
N GLN A 110 -13.91 -4.10 -4.63
CA GLN A 110 -12.90 -3.64 -5.59
C GLN A 110 -11.56 -3.34 -4.94
N ARG A 111 -10.49 -3.59 -5.70
CA ARG A 111 -9.09 -3.40 -5.30
C ARG A 111 -8.40 -2.56 -6.38
N TRP A 112 -8.30 -1.26 -6.12
CA TRP A 112 -7.81 -0.27 -7.06
C TRP A 112 -6.35 0.10 -6.85
N GLY A 113 -5.55 0.04 -7.92
CA GLY A 113 -4.27 0.71 -8.01
C GLY A 113 -4.45 2.12 -8.61
N ILE A 114 -3.86 3.13 -7.97
CA ILE A 114 -3.90 4.52 -8.42
C ILE A 114 -2.49 4.91 -8.82
N PHE A 115 -2.28 5.13 -10.10
CA PHE A 115 -0.98 5.40 -10.71
C PHE A 115 -0.95 6.78 -11.36
N GLY A 116 0.22 7.21 -11.80
CA GLY A 116 0.45 8.49 -12.46
C GLY A 116 1.77 9.14 -12.02
N ALA A 117 2.26 10.07 -12.81
CA ALA A 117 3.47 10.83 -12.51
C ALA A 117 3.34 11.65 -11.21
N ASN A 118 4.46 12.14 -10.68
CA ASN A 118 4.42 13.08 -9.57
C ASN A 118 3.72 14.37 -10.03
N GLY A 119 2.80 14.87 -9.19
CA GLY A 119 1.98 16.04 -9.54
C GLY A 119 0.72 15.72 -10.35
N SER A 120 0.45 14.46 -10.72
CA SER A 120 -0.76 14.08 -11.48
C SER A 120 -2.07 14.15 -10.69
N GLY A 121 -2.04 14.52 -9.41
CA GLY A 121 -3.25 14.67 -8.59
C GLY A 121 -3.65 13.43 -7.78
N LYS A 122 -2.80 12.41 -7.64
CA LYS A 122 -3.10 11.19 -6.83
C LYS A 122 -3.46 11.53 -5.38
N THR A 123 -2.63 12.33 -4.71
CA THR A 123 -2.88 12.77 -3.33
C THR A 123 -4.14 13.65 -3.26
N THR A 124 -4.38 14.51 -4.28
CA THR A 124 -5.62 15.28 -4.39
C THR A 124 -6.84 14.37 -4.51
N LEU A 125 -6.76 13.31 -5.33
CA LEU A 125 -7.82 12.33 -5.47
C LEU A 125 -8.15 11.65 -4.14
N ILE A 126 -7.12 11.21 -3.40
CA ILE A 126 -7.30 10.59 -2.08
C ILE A 126 -7.83 11.60 -1.06
N SER A 127 -7.33 12.84 -1.04
CA SER A 127 -7.81 13.86 -0.10
C SER A 127 -9.28 14.24 -0.31
N LEU A 128 -9.82 14.10 -1.54
CA LEU A 128 -11.25 14.18 -1.79
C LEU A 128 -12.04 13.02 -1.17
N VAL A 129 -11.46 11.82 -1.18
CA VAL A 129 -12.08 10.63 -0.55
C VAL A 129 -12.04 10.76 0.97
N THR A 130 -10.90 11.11 1.55
CA THR A 130 -10.73 11.26 3.01
C THR A 130 -11.42 12.51 3.58
N SER A 131 -11.85 13.43 2.71
CA SER A 131 -12.46 14.73 3.06
C SER A 131 -11.49 15.75 3.67
N ASP A 132 -10.20 15.59 3.42
CA ASP A 132 -9.16 16.53 3.86
C ASP A 132 -8.93 17.68 2.86
N HIS A 133 -9.51 17.58 1.64
CA HIS A 133 -9.33 18.59 0.61
C HIS A 133 -10.27 19.81 0.85
N PRO A 134 -9.78 21.06 0.71
CA PRO A 134 -10.62 22.26 0.93
C PRO A 134 -11.88 22.33 0.05
N GLN A 135 -11.80 21.85 -1.21
CA GLN A 135 -12.91 21.86 -2.16
C GLN A 135 -13.82 20.64 -2.05
N THR A 136 -13.66 19.81 -1.05
CA THR A 136 -14.43 18.56 -0.88
C THR A 136 -15.93 18.78 -0.80
N TYR A 137 -16.36 19.88 -0.18
CA TYR A 137 -17.79 20.20 -0.02
C TYR A 137 -18.44 20.73 -1.30
N SER A 138 -17.67 21.28 -2.22
CA SER A 138 -18.14 21.77 -3.52
C SER A 138 -17.97 20.75 -4.65
N ALA A 139 -17.10 19.77 -4.46
CA ALA A 139 -16.85 18.73 -5.47
C ALA A 139 -18.01 17.71 -5.50
N PRO A 140 -18.43 17.25 -6.69
CA PRO A 140 -19.50 16.27 -6.85
C PRO A 140 -19.02 14.86 -6.50
N VAL A 141 -18.76 14.64 -5.21
CA VAL A 141 -18.26 13.38 -4.65
C VAL A 141 -19.25 12.86 -3.62
N LYS A 142 -19.75 11.64 -3.81
CA LYS A 142 -20.55 10.92 -2.82
C LYS A 142 -19.72 9.80 -2.19
N LEU A 143 -19.91 9.63 -0.89
CA LEU A 143 -19.36 8.52 -0.12
C LEU A 143 -20.51 7.72 0.46
N PHE A 144 -20.47 6.41 0.27
CA PHE A 144 -21.55 5.53 0.74
C PHE A 144 -22.94 6.03 0.28
N GLN A 145 -23.02 6.48 -0.99
CA GLN A 145 -24.22 7.01 -1.66
C GLN A 145 -24.78 8.31 -1.03
N ARG A 146 -24.02 8.99 -0.19
CA ARG A 146 -24.39 10.25 0.47
C ARG A 146 -23.40 11.35 0.12
N SER A 147 -23.90 12.55 -0.16
CA SER A 147 -23.07 13.74 -0.26
C SER A 147 -22.69 14.26 1.13
N ARG A 148 -21.66 15.10 1.21
CA ARG A 148 -21.27 15.73 2.48
C ARG A 148 -22.28 16.78 2.94
N LEU A 149 -22.93 17.43 2.01
CA LEU A 149 -24.02 18.34 2.29
C LEU A 149 -25.35 17.58 2.24
N PRO A 150 -26.34 17.95 3.08
CA PRO A 150 -27.66 17.34 3.02
C PRO A 150 -28.31 17.54 1.66
N GLU A 151 -28.90 16.48 1.10
CA GLU A 151 -29.77 16.52 -0.08
C GLU A 151 -31.25 16.37 0.37
N VAL A 152 -32.18 16.69 -0.52
CA VAL A 152 -33.61 16.57 -0.20
C VAL A 152 -33.93 15.12 0.20
N GLY A 153 -34.40 14.94 1.43
CA GLY A 153 -34.76 13.63 1.98
C GLY A 153 -33.56 12.73 2.40
N LYS A 154 -32.29 13.21 2.29
CA LYS A 154 -31.13 12.47 2.71
C LYS A 154 -30.18 13.34 3.56
N PRO A 155 -29.82 12.92 4.77
CA PRO A 155 -28.82 13.63 5.58
C PRO A 155 -27.44 13.54 4.92
N GLY A 156 -26.64 14.59 5.03
CA GLY A 156 -25.23 14.56 4.63
C GLY A 156 -24.42 13.55 5.44
N ILE A 157 -23.29 13.09 4.90
CA ILE A 157 -22.36 12.26 5.66
C ILE A 157 -21.37 13.14 6.42
N THR A 158 -21.18 12.87 7.71
CA THR A 158 -20.28 13.65 8.55
C THR A 158 -18.82 13.16 8.42
N ILE A 159 -17.88 14.05 8.73
CA ILE A 159 -16.44 13.69 8.73
C ILE A 159 -16.14 12.54 9.72
N PHE A 160 -16.82 12.50 10.87
CA PHE A 160 -16.66 11.44 11.87
C PHE A 160 -17.15 10.08 11.34
N GLU A 161 -18.29 10.06 10.62
CA GLU A 161 -18.78 8.83 9.97
C GLU A 161 -17.80 8.36 8.89
N ILE A 162 -17.22 9.28 8.10
CA ILE A 162 -16.23 8.98 7.08
C ILE A 162 -14.99 8.36 7.72
N GLN A 163 -14.41 9.03 8.73
CA GLN A 163 -13.22 8.56 9.43
C GLN A 163 -13.45 7.22 10.15
N ALA A 164 -14.66 7.00 10.69
CA ALA A 164 -15.01 5.73 11.31
C ALA A 164 -15.04 4.55 10.33
N ARG A 165 -15.26 4.81 9.03
CA ARG A 165 -15.41 3.80 7.98
C ARG A 165 -14.18 3.67 7.08
N MET A 166 -13.12 4.47 7.32
CA MET A 166 -11.89 4.48 6.54
C MET A 166 -10.68 4.15 7.40
N GLY A 167 -9.74 3.42 6.82
CA GLY A 167 -8.39 3.26 7.34
C GLY A 167 -7.40 3.88 6.37
N HIS A 168 -6.52 4.74 6.85
CA HIS A 168 -5.61 5.49 6.01
C HIS A 168 -4.18 5.42 6.53
N ALA A 169 -3.24 5.05 5.67
CA ALA A 169 -1.81 5.11 5.89
C ALA A 169 -1.16 5.85 4.72
N SER A 170 -0.44 6.94 5.02
CA SER A 170 0.27 7.78 4.05
C SER A 170 1.52 8.41 4.65
N PRO A 171 2.40 9.02 3.85
CA PRO A 171 3.53 9.79 4.34
C PRO A 171 3.10 10.97 5.23
N GLU A 172 1.99 11.64 4.90
CA GLU A 172 1.45 12.77 5.67
C GLU A 172 0.97 12.30 7.05
N VAL A 173 0.22 11.19 7.09
CA VAL A 173 -0.21 10.56 8.35
C VAL A 173 1.01 10.21 9.19
N HIS A 174 2.07 9.65 8.60
CA HIS A 174 3.31 9.31 9.30
C HIS A 174 4.02 10.56 9.85
N ALA A 175 4.14 11.62 9.06
CA ALA A 175 4.81 12.86 9.46
C ALA A 175 4.13 13.54 10.65
N LEU A 176 2.79 13.48 10.71
CA LEU A 176 1.98 14.11 11.75
C LEU A 176 1.68 13.20 12.94
N PHE A 177 2.03 11.91 12.86
CA PHE A 177 1.69 10.96 13.90
C PHE A 177 2.44 11.22 15.22
N PRO A 178 1.77 11.17 16.38
CA PRO A 178 2.37 11.51 17.66
C PRO A 178 3.50 10.56 18.07
N LYS A 179 4.74 11.02 18.05
CA LYS A 179 5.95 10.23 18.31
C LYS A 179 6.05 9.70 19.76
N ARG A 180 5.31 10.30 20.72
CA ARG A 180 5.32 9.92 22.13
C ARG A 180 4.33 8.83 22.49
N LEU A 181 3.53 8.33 21.54
CA LEU A 181 2.66 7.20 21.78
C LEU A 181 3.49 5.92 21.86
N THR A 182 3.11 5.02 22.77
CA THR A 182 3.67 3.67 22.76
C THR A 182 3.15 2.87 21.58
N ILE A 183 3.85 1.82 21.17
CA ILE A 183 3.45 0.93 20.07
C ILE A 183 2.01 0.44 20.26
N ARG A 184 1.67 -0.05 21.48
CA ARG A 184 0.32 -0.49 21.81
C ARG A 184 -0.71 0.63 21.62
N ARG A 185 -0.47 1.81 22.20
CA ARG A 185 -1.40 2.93 22.08
C ARG A 185 -1.53 3.46 20.66
N ALA A 186 -0.46 3.43 19.89
CA ALA A 186 -0.50 3.81 18.48
C ALA A 186 -1.43 2.88 17.68
N LEU A 187 -1.40 1.57 17.93
CA LEU A 187 -2.30 0.61 17.29
C LEU A 187 -3.74 0.73 17.81
N GLU A 188 -3.94 0.86 19.12
CA GLU A 188 -5.24 1.09 19.76
C GLU A 188 -5.94 2.35 19.24
N SER A 189 -5.16 3.38 18.85
CA SER A 189 -5.69 4.63 18.31
C SER A 189 -6.48 4.46 17.00
N ALA A 190 -6.48 3.28 16.40
CA ALA A 190 -7.38 2.95 15.31
C ALA A 190 -8.87 3.10 15.69
N TRP A 191 -9.22 2.94 16.97
CA TRP A 191 -10.59 3.06 17.49
C TRP A 191 -10.87 4.40 18.18
N SER A 192 -10.02 5.40 17.98
CA SER A 192 -10.22 6.73 18.55
C SER A 192 -10.41 7.78 17.45
N GLU A 193 -11.09 8.87 17.77
CA GLU A 193 -11.31 10.00 16.87
C GLU A 193 -9.99 10.70 16.50
N THR A 194 -9.07 10.78 17.46
CA THR A 194 -7.72 11.30 17.24
C THR A 194 -6.68 10.36 17.82
N PRO A 195 -5.45 10.31 17.28
CA PRO A 195 -4.41 9.41 17.81
C PRO A 195 -4.09 9.62 19.28
N ILE A 196 -4.28 10.82 19.82
CA ILE A 196 -3.97 11.17 21.21
C ILE A 196 -5.08 10.73 22.17
N THR A 197 -6.33 10.71 21.70
CA THR A 197 -7.49 10.31 22.49
C THR A 197 -7.39 8.84 22.87
N ARG A 198 -7.72 8.52 24.12
CA ARG A 198 -7.73 7.12 24.57
C ARG A 198 -8.90 6.37 23.95
N ALA A 199 -8.58 5.33 23.18
CA ALA A 199 -9.58 4.46 22.57
C ALA A 199 -10.38 3.69 23.64
N ARG A 200 -11.67 3.48 23.40
CA ARG A 200 -12.50 2.53 24.13
C ARG A 200 -12.55 1.25 23.34
N LEU A 201 -11.86 0.22 23.82
CA LEU A 201 -11.78 -1.07 23.16
C LEU A 201 -12.76 -2.04 23.80
N ASP A 202 -13.50 -2.75 22.99
CA ASP A 202 -14.22 -3.95 23.40
C ASP A 202 -13.26 -5.16 23.46
N GLU A 203 -13.75 -6.31 23.92
CA GLU A 203 -12.94 -7.52 24.03
C GLU A 203 -12.40 -7.99 22.67
N ASN A 204 -13.17 -7.83 21.60
CA ASN A 204 -12.75 -8.23 20.25
C ASN A 204 -11.63 -7.32 19.73
N ALA A 205 -11.76 -6.01 19.89
CA ALA A 205 -10.71 -5.06 19.53
C ALA A 205 -9.40 -5.32 20.31
N MET A 206 -9.50 -5.64 21.61
CA MET A 206 -8.32 -6.01 22.42
C MET A 206 -7.64 -7.28 21.87
N LYS A 207 -8.40 -8.33 21.56
CA LYS A 207 -7.87 -9.57 20.96
C LYS A 207 -7.15 -9.29 19.63
N ARG A 208 -7.74 -8.44 18.78
CA ARG A 208 -7.12 -8.05 17.50
C ARG A 208 -5.82 -7.28 17.69
N VAL A 209 -5.78 -6.33 18.64
CA VAL A 209 -4.54 -5.60 18.98
C VAL A 209 -3.45 -6.57 19.42
N GLU A 210 -3.77 -7.50 20.33
CA GLU A 210 -2.80 -8.48 20.81
C GLU A 210 -2.33 -9.44 19.72
N ALA A 211 -3.24 -9.92 18.87
CA ALA A 211 -2.89 -10.78 17.74
C ALA A 211 -1.92 -10.07 16.78
N CYS A 212 -2.19 -8.82 16.38
CA CYS A 212 -1.28 -8.03 15.55
C CYS A 212 0.08 -7.80 16.21
N LEU A 213 0.11 -7.46 17.52
CA LEU A 213 1.36 -7.22 18.25
C LEU A 213 2.22 -8.48 18.34
N ARG A 214 1.60 -9.66 18.54
CA ARG A 214 2.31 -10.94 18.52
C ARG A 214 2.81 -11.31 17.14
N TRP A 215 1.96 -11.12 16.11
CA TRP A 215 2.30 -11.46 14.73
C TRP A 215 3.47 -10.65 14.19
N PHE A 216 3.48 -9.34 14.49
CA PHE A 216 4.51 -8.41 14.05
C PHE A 216 5.55 -8.09 15.13
N GLU A 217 5.65 -8.90 16.20
CA GLU A 217 6.67 -8.68 17.23
C GLU A 217 8.10 -8.58 16.66
N PRO A 218 8.54 -9.43 15.72
CA PRO A 218 9.89 -9.34 15.17
C PRO A 218 10.19 -8.00 14.48
N GLU A 219 9.20 -7.40 13.82
CA GLU A 219 9.33 -6.13 13.12
C GLU A 219 9.20 -4.92 14.03
N LEU A 220 8.36 -5.02 15.07
CA LEU A 220 8.01 -3.91 15.94
C LEU A 220 8.85 -3.83 17.22
N ASN A 221 9.33 -4.98 17.72
CA ASN A 221 10.08 -5.04 18.98
C ASN A 221 11.58 -4.91 18.72
N SER A 222 12.12 -3.70 18.87
CA SER A 222 13.55 -3.43 18.70
C SER A 222 14.45 -4.21 19.66
N LEU A 223 13.93 -4.63 20.82
CA LEU A 223 14.70 -5.40 21.82
C LEU A 223 15.05 -6.80 21.33
N LEU A 224 14.30 -7.38 20.40
CA LEU A 224 14.63 -8.69 19.80
C LEU A 224 15.83 -8.60 18.87
N LYS A 225 16.09 -7.46 18.25
CA LYS A 225 17.27 -7.23 17.39
C LYS A 225 18.58 -7.31 18.18
N ASP A 226 18.53 -7.11 19.49
CA ASP A 226 19.68 -7.22 20.41
C ASP A 226 19.89 -8.66 20.92
N GLY A 227 19.26 -9.67 20.30
CA GLY A 227 19.44 -11.08 20.63
C GLY A 227 18.71 -11.56 21.90
N LYS A 228 17.75 -10.75 22.41
CA LYS A 228 16.89 -11.15 23.52
C LYS A 228 15.74 -12.00 22.99
N ALA A 229 15.53 -13.17 23.61
CA ALA A 229 14.40 -14.03 23.26
C ALA A 229 13.07 -13.35 23.64
N SER A 230 12.04 -13.52 22.80
CA SER A 230 10.67 -13.16 23.16
C SER A 230 10.20 -13.96 24.37
N ASN A 231 9.68 -13.28 25.37
CA ASN A 231 9.11 -13.93 26.57
C ASN A 231 7.63 -14.28 26.37
N GLY A 232 7.07 -14.08 25.14
CA GLY A 232 5.64 -14.23 24.84
C GLY A 232 4.74 -13.17 25.49
N ASN A 233 5.33 -12.20 26.20
CA ASN A 233 4.69 -11.10 26.88
C ASN A 233 4.68 -9.87 25.95
N LEU A 234 3.60 -9.07 25.98
CA LEU A 234 3.42 -7.86 25.17
C LEU A 234 3.76 -6.56 25.92
N ASP A 235 4.44 -6.62 27.09
CA ASP A 235 4.80 -5.44 27.88
C ASP A 235 5.72 -4.49 27.12
N TRP A 236 6.57 -5.02 26.22
CA TRP A 236 7.42 -4.22 25.35
C TRP A 236 6.60 -3.20 24.54
N ALA A 237 5.43 -3.59 24.04
CA ALA A 237 4.59 -2.72 23.22
C ALA A 237 4.00 -1.54 24.01
N SER A 238 3.95 -1.65 25.34
CA SER A 238 3.51 -0.58 26.26
C SER A 238 4.67 0.33 26.70
N ASN A 239 5.91 -0.08 26.46
CA ASN A 239 7.12 0.63 26.90
C ASN A 239 7.87 1.30 25.73
N VAL A 240 7.89 0.68 24.55
CA VAL A 240 8.57 1.22 23.37
C VAL A 240 7.72 2.33 22.74
N LEU A 241 8.33 3.48 22.47
CA LEU A 241 7.66 4.62 21.84
C LEU A 241 7.69 4.48 20.30
N PHE A 242 6.62 4.94 19.65
CA PHE A 242 6.55 5.01 18.18
C PHE A 242 7.73 5.76 17.59
N GLY A 243 8.10 6.92 18.16
CA GLY A 243 9.20 7.73 17.66
C GLY A 243 10.61 7.16 17.87
N GLU A 244 10.76 6.14 18.75
CA GLU A 244 12.03 5.44 19.01
C GLU A 244 12.18 4.19 18.14
N SER A 245 11.10 3.76 17.48
CA SER A 245 11.11 2.62 16.57
C SER A 245 11.79 2.97 15.25
N SER A 246 12.32 1.95 14.55
CA SER A 246 12.88 2.15 13.20
C SER A 246 11.81 2.69 12.24
N TYR A 247 12.24 3.37 11.17
CA TYR A 247 11.32 3.89 10.16
C TYR A 247 10.43 2.78 9.59
N SER A 248 10.99 1.62 9.29
CA SER A 248 10.25 0.45 8.82
C SER A 248 9.18 0.00 9.83
N ALA A 249 9.52 -0.10 11.13
CA ALA A 249 8.56 -0.45 12.18
C ALA A 249 7.43 0.58 12.32
N GLN A 250 7.74 1.87 12.20
CA GLN A 250 6.73 2.93 12.22
C GLN A 250 5.75 2.77 11.04
N ARG A 251 6.25 2.46 9.84
CA ARG A 251 5.42 2.23 8.65
C ARG A 251 4.54 0.98 8.82
N VAL A 252 5.10 -0.12 9.32
CA VAL A 252 4.34 -1.34 9.67
C VAL A 252 3.21 -1.02 10.64
N LEU A 253 3.49 -0.26 11.69
CA LEU A 253 2.47 0.09 12.69
C LEU A 253 1.34 0.93 12.13
N LEU A 254 1.63 1.89 11.26
CA LEU A 254 0.60 2.71 10.60
C LEU A 254 -0.22 1.91 9.57
N PHE A 255 0.41 0.97 8.87
CA PHE A 255 -0.29 0.00 8.03
C PHE A 255 -1.28 -0.85 8.85
N LEU A 256 -0.83 -1.40 9.97
CA LEU A 256 -1.69 -2.18 10.88
C LEU A 256 -2.83 -1.31 11.43
N ARG A 257 -2.53 -0.08 11.86
CA ARG A 257 -3.54 0.86 12.33
C ARG A 257 -4.62 1.13 11.27
N ALA A 258 -4.26 1.23 10.01
CA ALA A 258 -5.20 1.47 8.90
C ALA A 258 -6.10 0.25 8.61
N THR A 259 -5.65 -0.97 8.90
CA THR A 259 -6.34 -2.21 8.51
C THR A 259 -7.06 -2.91 9.65
N ILE A 260 -6.57 -2.80 10.88
CA ILE A 260 -6.98 -3.61 12.03
C ILE A 260 -8.48 -3.53 12.39
N ARG A 261 -9.14 -2.41 12.11
CA ARG A 261 -10.58 -2.22 12.37
C ARG A 261 -11.51 -2.87 11.35
N ASN A 262 -11.00 -3.40 10.23
CA ASN A 262 -11.76 -3.79 9.05
C ASN A 262 -12.67 -2.65 8.52
N PRO A 263 -12.11 -1.48 8.21
CA PRO A 263 -12.89 -0.36 7.69
C PRO A 263 -13.49 -0.70 6.33
N ASP A 264 -14.56 -0.01 5.91
CA ASP A 264 -15.17 -0.19 4.58
C ASP A 264 -14.20 0.16 3.44
N ILE A 265 -13.35 1.18 3.65
CA ILE A 265 -12.33 1.61 2.68
C ILE A 265 -10.96 1.60 3.35
N VAL A 266 -10.01 0.87 2.77
CA VAL A 266 -8.59 0.90 3.14
C VAL A 266 -7.84 1.74 2.11
N ILE A 267 -7.13 2.76 2.56
CA ILE A 267 -6.31 3.65 1.73
C ILE A 267 -4.86 3.47 2.11
N LEU A 268 -4.05 3.00 1.16
CA LEU A 268 -2.62 2.78 1.30
C LEU A 268 -1.88 3.69 0.31
N ASP A 269 -1.58 4.92 0.74
CA ASP A 269 -0.84 5.89 -0.06
C ASP A 269 0.65 5.75 0.24
N GLU A 270 1.40 5.15 -0.70
CA GLU A 270 2.82 4.83 -0.53
C GLU A 270 3.13 4.14 0.82
N ALA A 271 2.17 3.34 1.32
CA ALA A 271 2.23 2.81 2.68
C ALA A 271 3.41 1.88 2.92
N PHE A 272 3.90 1.21 1.88
CA PHE A 272 4.99 0.24 1.95
C PHE A 272 6.37 0.85 1.67
N SER A 273 6.42 2.10 1.22
CA SER A 273 7.65 2.81 0.92
C SER A 273 8.50 3.00 2.19
N GLY A 274 9.79 2.65 2.09
CA GLY A 274 10.73 2.72 3.22
C GLY A 274 10.60 1.61 4.25
N MET A 275 9.78 0.58 3.99
CA MET A 275 9.82 -0.66 4.76
C MET A 275 10.99 -1.55 4.29
N ASP A 276 11.54 -2.32 5.22
CA ASP A 276 12.45 -3.41 4.87
C ASP A 276 11.71 -4.44 4.00
N ASP A 277 12.40 -5.10 3.07
CA ASP A 277 11.79 -6.06 2.14
C ASP A 277 10.99 -7.16 2.85
N LEU A 278 11.51 -7.67 3.98
CA LEU A 278 10.84 -8.71 4.77
C LEU A 278 9.56 -8.19 5.42
N ALA A 279 9.63 -6.99 6.02
CA ALA A 279 8.48 -6.35 6.65
C ALA A 279 7.40 -6.00 5.62
N ARG A 280 7.80 -5.48 4.45
CA ARG A 280 6.88 -5.19 3.34
C ARG A 280 6.16 -6.45 2.87
N ASP A 281 6.90 -7.52 2.57
CA ASP A 281 6.32 -8.75 2.05
C ASP A 281 5.38 -9.40 3.08
N LYS A 282 5.72 -9.31 4.38
CA LYS A 282 4.85 -9.76 5.47
C LYS A 282 3.59 -8.92 5.57
N CYS A 283 3.68 -7.59 5.42
CA CYS A 283 2.51 -6.71 5.37
C CYS A 283 1.61 -7.01 4.18
N LEU A 284 2.17 -7.25 2.98
CA LEU A 284 1.41 -7.62 1.79
C LEU A 284 0.67 -8.94 1.98
N LEU A 285 1.33 -9.97 2.54
CA LEU A 285 0.69 -11.24 2.86
C LEU A 285 -0.40 -11.06 3.92
N PHE A 286 -0.12 -10.30 4.99
CA PHE A 286 -1.08 -10.03 6.04
C PHE A 286 -2.28 -9.23 5.54
N LEU A 287 -2.10 -8.28 4.63
CA LEU A 287 -3.20 -7.56 3.99
C LEU A 287 -4.17 -8.52 3.31
N SER A 288 -3.66 -9.55 2.65
CA SER A 288 -4.47 -10.49 1.87
C SER A 288 -5.04 -11.62 2.68
N ARG A 289 -4.29 -12.12 3.66
CA ARG A 289 -4.56 -13.39 4.36
C ARG A 289 -4.70 -13.23 5.87
N GLY A 290 -4.40 -12.04 6.42
CA GLY A 290 -4.30 -11.84 7.86
C GLY A 290 -3.23 -12.74 8.46
N GLU A 291 -3.49 -13.26 9.65
CA GLU A 291 -2.59 -14.18 10.37
C GLU A 291 -2.79 -15.67 9.99
N SER A 292 -3.56 -15.95 8.92
CA SER A 292 -3.75 -17.33 8.45
C SER A 292 -2.52 -17.92 7.77
N MET A 293 -1.62 -17.08 7.23
CA MET A 293 -0.46 -17.53 6.48
C MET A 293 0.81 -16.79 6.88
N GLU A 294 1.93 -17.52 6.96
CA GLU A 294 3.28 -17.00 7.18
C GLU A 294 4.15 -17.17 5.94
N LEU A 295 5.17 -16.32 5.79
CA LEU A 295 6.19 -16.46 4.75
C LEU A 295 7.33 -17.33 5.27
N HIS A 296 7.52 -18.48 4.64
CA HIS A 296 8.68 -19.31 4.87
C HIS A 296 9.75 -19.01 3.82
N TYR A 297 10.98 -18.82 4.28
CA TYR A 297 12.15 -18.55 3.44
C TYR A 297 12.93 -19.85 3.28
N THR A 298 13.13 -20.28 2.03
CA THR A 298 13.91 -21.44 1.66
C THR A 298 14.94 -21.05 0.61
N ASP A 299 15.95 -21.89 0.36
CA ASP A 299 16.95 -21.66 -0.68
C ASP A 299 16.31 -21.54 -2.09
N ALA A 300 15.12 -22.10 -2.28
CA ALA A 300 14.34 -22.01 -3.51
C ALA A 300 13.49 -20.73 -3.61
N GLY A 301 13.48 -19.88 -2.56
CA GLY A 301 12.71 -18.64 -2.52
C GLY A 301 11.73 -18.55 -1.36
N ARG A 302 10.70 -17.71 -1.50
CA ARG A 302 9.70 -17.42 -0.48
C ARG A 302 8.40 -18.13 -0.83
N SER A 303 7.79 -18.79 0.15
CA SER A 303 6.48 -19.44 -0.03
C SER A 303 5.56 -19.15 1.15
N PRO A 304 4.28 -18.79 0.90
CA PRO A 304 3.28 -18.66 1.95
C PRO A 304 2.86 -20.06 2.42
N VAL A 305 2.80 -20.23 3.76
CA VAL A 305 2.42 -21.50 4.42
C VAL A 305 1.27 -21.20 5.39
N ASP A 306 0.27 -22.07 5.40
CA ASP A 306 -0.85 -22.00 6.33
C ASP A 306 -0.37 -22.23 7.77
N THR A 307 -0.77 -21.35 8.69
CA THR A 307 -0.38 -21.44 10.09
C THR A 307 -1.19 -22.47 10.88
N GLY A 308 -2.35 -22.88 10.36
CA GLY A 308 -3.28 -23.79 11.06
C GLY A 308 -3.84 -23.21 12.37
N LYS A 309 -3.70 -21.91 12.61
CA LYS A 309 -4.19 -21.22 13.83
C LYS A 309 -5.58 -20.64 13.61
N ASP A 310 -6.34 -20.49 14.70
CA ASP A 310 -7.56 -19.70 14.68
C ASP A 310 -7.25 -18.25 14.35
N VAL A 311 -7.86 -17.73 13.28
CA VAL A 311 -7.61 -16.39 12.74
C VAL A 311 -8.43 -15.35 13.51
N VAL A 312 -7.78 -14.48 14.26
CA VAL A 312 -8.40 -13.33 14.95
C VAL A 312 -8.45 -12.10 14.04
N VAL A 313 -7.40 -11.89 13.26
CA VAL A 313 -7.31 -10.77 12.30
C VAL A 313 -7.23 -11.34 10.89
N PRO A 314 -8.36 -11.40 10.18
CA PRO A 314 -8.39 -11.84 8.79
C PRO A 314 -7.78 -10.78 7.88
N GLY A 315 -7.38 -11.17 6.67
CA GLY A 315 -7.02 -10.25 5.60
C GLY A 315 -8.23 -9.44 5.11
N LEU A 316 -8.06 -8.73 4.00
CA LEU A 316 -9.12 -7.95 3.37
C LEU A 316 -10.36 -8.79 3.11
N GLN A 317 -11.50 -8.27 3.57
CA GLN A 317 -12.81 -8.92 3.43
C GLN A 317 -13.54 -8.42 2.17
N GLU A 318 -14.54 -9.18 1.71
CA GLU A 318 -15.31 -8.86 0.51
C GLU A 318 -16.07 -7.52 0.62
N HIS A 319 -16.52 -7.13 1.82
CA HIS A 319 -17.19 -5.85 2.00
C HIS A 319 -16.27 -4.62 1.89
N GLN A 320 -14.95 -4.81 1.94
CA GLN A 320 -13.99 -3.73 1.93
C GLN A 320 -13.57 -3.37 0.51
N ALA A 321 -13.30 -2.09 0.25
CA ALA A 321 -12.52 -1.65 -0.90
C ALA A 321 -11.10 -1.29 -0.49
N LEU A 322 -10.15 -1.48 -1.42
CA LEU A 322 -8.76 -1.04 -1.27
C LEU A 322 -8.43 0.00 -2.33
N LEU A 323 -7.86 1.11 -1.90
CA LEU A 323 -7.23 2.13 -2.74
C LEU A 323 -5.73 2.14 -2.44
N CYS A 324 -4.90 1.81 -3.41
CA CYS A 324 -3.45 1.73 -3.23
C CYS A 324 -2.73 2.64 -4.22
N ILE A 325 -1.91 3.56 -3.71
CA ILE A 325 -0.94 4.33 -4.49
C ILE A 325 0.43 3.72 -4.26
N SER A 326 1.15 3.44 -5.34
CA SER A 326 2.56 3.04 -5.28
C SER A 326 3.29 3.44 -6.55
N HIS A 327 4.58 3.75 -6.40
CA HIS A 327 5.51 4.02 -7.49
C HIS A 327 6.40 2.81 -7.82
N SER A 328 6.32 1.75 -7.03
CA SER A 328 7.10 0.54 -7.18
C SER A 328 6.20 -0.68 -7.42
N ARG A 329 6.50 -1.46 -8.45
CA ARG A 329 5.78 -2.71 -8.73
C ARG A 329 5.78 -3.68 -7.54
N GLN A 330 6.87 -3.67 -6.76
CA GLN A 330 7.04 -4.56 -5.60
C GLN A 330 6.17 -4.18 -4.39
N GLU A 331 5.65 -2.96 -4.37
CA GLU A 331 4.81 -2.43 -3.29
C GLU A 331 3.31 -2.52 -3.62
N VAL A 332 2.97 -2.93 -4.85
CA VAL A 332 1.57 -3.10 -5.26
C VAL A 332 1.04 -4.42 -4.71
N PRO A 333 -0.02 -4.42 -3.88
CA PRO A 333 -0.65 -5.65 -3.41
C PRO A 333 -1.11 -6.54 -4.57
N GLY A 334 -0.82 -7.84 -4.49
CA GLY A 334 -1.17 -8.81 -5.54
C GLY A 334 -2.67 -8.99 -5.74
N CYS A 335 -3.51 -8.48 -4.81
CA CYS A 335 -4.97 -8.45 -4.95
C CYS A 335 -5.50 -7.33 -5.84
N ILE A 336 -4.69 -6.35 -6.21
CA ILE A 336 -5.11 -5.25 -7.10
C ILE A 336 -5.53 -5.83 -8.45
N ARG A 337 -6.74 -5.45 -8.90
CA ARG A 337 -7.30 -5.86 -10.21
C ARG A 337 -7.74 -4.68 -11.05
N ASP A 338 -8.34 -3.67 -10.45
CA ASP A 338 -8.73 -2.46 -11.15
C ASP A 338 -7.63 -1.40 -11.01
N TRP A 339 -7.43 -0.59 -12.04
CA TRP A 339 -6.47 0.50 -11.95
C TRP A 339 -6.93 1.77 -12.68
N ILE A 340 -6.47 2.90 -12.15
CA ILE A 340 -6.57 4.22 -12.77
C ILE A 340 -5.16 4.81 -12.86
N CYS A 341 -4.80 5.32 -14.05
CA CYS A 341 -3.58 6.10 -14.25
C CYS A 341 -3.96 7.55 -14.55
N LEU A 342 -3.64 8.43 -13.62
CA LEU A 342 -3.89 9.86 -13.77
C LEU A 342 -2.85 10.46 -14.72
N PRO A 343 -3.27 11.30 -15.68
CA PRO A 343 -2.37 11.99 -16.59
C PRO A 343 -1.60 13.11 -15.88
N GLU A 344 -0.58 13.63 -16.54
CA GLU A 344 -0.03 14.92 -16.13
C GLU A 344 -1.08 16.02 -16.33
N PRO A 345 -1.09 17.07 -15.50
CA PRO A 345 -2.06 18.15 -15.61
C PRO A 345 -2.08 18.75 -17.04
N GLY A 346 -3.28 18.83 -17.61
CA GLY A 346 -3.48 19.38 -18.97
C GLY A 346 -3.20 18.44 -20.13
N THR A 347 -2.86 17.16 -19.92
CA THR A 347 -2.51 16.22 -21.00
C THR A 347 -3.66 15.32 -21.46
N GLY A 348 -4.80 15.33 -20.78
CA GLY A 348 -5.98 14.57 -21.19
C GLY A 348 -6.65 13.79 -20.06
N PRO A 349 -7.60 12.87 -20.39
CA PRO A 349 -8.33 12.11 -19.38
C PRO A 349 -7.48 10.97 -18.78
N PRO A 350 -7.88 10.48 -17.59
CA PRO A 350 -7.23 9.32 -16.98
C PRO A 350 -7.49 8.06 -17.79
N ARG A 351 -6.60 7.11 -17.65
CA ARG A 351 -6.75 5.77 -18.21
C ARG A 351 -7.23 4.81 -17.10
N PHE A 352 -8.07 3.89 -17.51
CA PHE A 352 -8.60 2.84 -16.66
C PHE A 352 -8.27 1.48 -17.26
N GLY A 353 -8.06 0.50 -16.42
CA GLY A 353 -7.86 -0.87 -16.88
C GLY A 353 -8.06 -1.90 -15.79
N LYS A 354 -7.91 -3.15 -16.18
CA LYS A 354 -7.98 -4.31 -15.29
C LYS A 354 -6.80 -5.23 -15.50
N PHE A 355 -6.27 -5.78 -14.42
CA PHE A 355 -5.25 -6.80 -14.48
C PHE A 355 -5.87 -8.19 -14.41
N ASP A 356 -5.39 -9.09 -15.23
CA ASP A 356 -5.74 -10.51 -15.25
C ASP A 356 -5.01 -11.32 -14.14
N GLY A 357 -4.22 -10.65 -13.30
CA GLY A 357 -3.48 -11.27 -12.20
C GLY A 357 -2.59 -10.28 -11.44
N PRO A 358 -1.77 -10.75 -10.48
CA PRO A 358 -0.86 -9.92 -9.71
C PRO A 358 0.13 -9.16 -10.58
N VAL A 359 0.26 -7.85 -10.34
CA VAL A 359 1.16 -6.97 -11.12
C VAL A 359 2.63 -7.36 -10.93
N GLU A 360 3.01 -7.78 -9.73
CA GLU A 360 4.38 -8.17 -9.42
C GLU A 360 4.90 -9.35 -10.26
N LEU A 361 3.99 -10.21 -10.75
CA LEU A 361 4.34 -11.40 -11.52
C LEU A 361 4.53 -11.12 -13.02
N SER A 362 4.26 -9.91 -13.52
CA SER A 362 4.39 -9.57 -14.93
C SER A 362 4.90 -8.15 -15.13
N LYS A 363 5.98 -8.01 -15.89
CA LYS A 363 6.47 -6.70 -16.34
C LYS A 363 5.48 -6.06 -17.33
N ASP A 364 4.79 -6.86 -18.14
CA ASP A 364 3.87 -6.35 -19.16
C ASP A 364 2.66 -5.67 -18.54
N ARG A 365 2.09 -6.25 -17.46
CA ARG A 365 1.02 -5.60 -16.67
C ARG A 365 1.46 -4.26 -16.08
N TRP A 366 2.70 -4.20 -15.58
CA TRP A 366 3.26 -2.95 -15.09
C TRP A 366 3.46 -1.93 -16.20
N ASN A 367 3.97 -2.36 -17.36
CA ASN A 367 4.19 -1.49 -18.51
C ASN A 367 2.88 -1.00 -19.13
N GLU A 368 1.80 -1.79 -19.07
CA GLU A 368 0.47 -1.41 -19.55
C GLU A 368 -0.03 -0.11 -18.89
N ILE A 369 0.26 0.08 -17.60
CA ILE A 369 -0.12 1.28 -16.86
C ILE A 369 0.51 2.54 -17.49
N TRP A 370 1.76 2.43 -17.98
CA TRP A 370 2.58 3.55 -18.42
C TRP A 370 2.60 3.77 -19.93
N ASN A 371 2.08 2.83 -20.71
CA ASN A 371 2.01 2.95 -22.16
C ASN A 371 0.90 3.92 -22.57
N TRP A 372 1.25 5.20 -22.67
CA TRP A 372 0.38 6.22 -23.25
C TRP A 372 0.39 6.10 -24.78
N PRO A 373 -0.78 6.23 -25.46
CA PRO A 373 -0.87 6.20 -26.91
C PRO A 373 -0.13 7.36 -27.57
#